data_950117f78cc133132b753ed53e2d4e22
#
_entry.id   950117f78cc133132b753ed53e2d4e22
#
_cell.length_a   1.000
_cell.length_b   1.000
_cell.length_c   1.000
_cell.angle_alpha   90.00
_cell.angle_beta   90.00
_cell.angle_gamma   90.00
#
_symmetry.space_group_name_H-M   'P 1'
#
loop_
_entity.id
_entity.type
_entity.pdbx_description
1 polymer ?
#
loop_
_entity_poly.entity_id
_entity_poly.type
_entity_poly.pdbx_seq_one_letter_code
_entity_poly.pdbx_strand_id
1 'polypeptide(L)'
;MKQSEVQKELDRFSKSVIKEARKNLTTLKKNHTKGLWQSLKGNVKAMPNSLSIDFEMNLYGQFQDKGVKGVGGVRATTSKFKSTNNKGKMWKQNAPQSEFKFKIGKKPSVKHFMQWSASKGLNPYAVRDTVYHQGIKPSLFFTKPFEAAFKRLPNELIEKFGLDAMNLFKETQFKNEKK
;
A
#
# COMPACT_ATOMS: atom_id res chain seq x y z
N MET A 1 22.75 -24.56 1.75
CA MET A 1 23.32 -23.30 2.28
C MET A 1 22.51 -22.87 3.48
N LYS A 2 23.13 -22.66 4.64
CA LYS A 2 22.43 -22.05 5.79
C LYS A 2 22.04 -20.62 5.38
N GLN A 3 20.77 -20.27 5.56
CA GLN A 3 20.31 -18.89 5.37
C GLN A 3 21.13 -17.96 6.28
N SER A 4 21.64 -16.87 5.74
CA SER A 4 22.33 -15.88 6.57
C SER A 4 21.35 -15.30 7.59
N GLU A 5 21.82 -14.87 8.75
CA GLU A 5 20.97 -14.22 9.77
C GLU A 5 20.29 -12.98 9.19
N VAL A 6 20.99 -12.24 8.33
CA VAL A 6 20.44 -11.06 7.62
C VAL A 6 19.24 -11.44 6.77
N GLN A 7 19.28 -12.55 6.02
CA GLN A 7 18.16 -12.99 5.20
C GLN A 7 16.94 -13.35 6.07
N LYS A 8 17.16 -13.99 7.21
CA LYS A 8 16.08 -14.30 8.15
C LYS A 8 15.40 -13.03 8.71
N GLU A 9 16.18 -12.01 9.05
CA GLU A 9 15.62 -10.73 9.51
C GLU A 9 14.84 -10.00 8.40
N LEU A 10 15.34 -10.01 7.15
CA LEU A 10 14.62 -9.46 6.01
C LEU A 10 13.31 -10.22 5.73
N ASP A 11 13.31 -11.54 5.90
CA ASP A 11 12.10 -12.35 5.79
C ASP A 11 11.08 -12.01 6.89
N ARG A 12 11.54 -11.81 8.14
CA ARG A 12 10.69 -11.38 9.26
C ARG A 12 10.11 -10.00 9.00
N PHE A 13 10.94 -9.06 8.55
CA PHE A 13 10.51 -7.72 8.15
C PHE A 13 9.42 -7.78 7.09
N SER A 14 9.67 -8.48 5.98
CA SER A 14 8.72 -8.62 4.88
C SER A 14 7.38 -9.22 5.34
N LYS A 15 7.42 -10.31 6.12
CA LYS A 15 6.23 -10.94 6.68
C LYS A 15 5.47 -10.02 7.63
N SER A 16 6.18 -9.25 8.46
CA SER A 16 5.57 -8.28 9.38
C SER A 16 4.83 -7.17 8.63
N VAL A 17 5.47 -6.57 7.62
CA VAL A 17 4.84 -5.53 6.76
C VAL A 17 3.56 -6.06 6.10
N ILE A 18 3.63 -7.24 5.49
CA ILE A 18 2.46 -7.86 4.83
C ILE A 18 1.33 -8.16 5.83
N LYS A 19 1.68 -8.69 7.00
CA LYS A 19 0.70 -8.99 8.06
C LYS A 19 -0.05 -7.73 8.50
N GLU A 20 0.68 -6.66 8.81
CA GLU A 20 0.07 -5.40 9.25
C GLU A 20 -0.69 -4.70 8.11
N ALA A 21 -0.19 -4.72 6.87
CA ALA A 21 -0.90 -4.20 5.70
C ALA A 21 -2.25 -4.91 5.49
N ARG A 22 -2.28 -6.23 5.60
CA ARG A 22 -3.50 -7.04 5.51
C ARG A 22 -4.49 -6.74 6.65
N LYS A 23 -3.98 -6.56 7.87
CA LYS A 23 -4.77 -6.16 9.03
C LYS A 23 -5.40 -4.78 8.81
N ASN A 24 -4.62 -3.81 8.31
CA ASN A 24 -5.11 -2.47 8.01
C ASN A 24 -6.21 -2.48 6.94
N LEU A 25 -6.07 -3.26 5.86
CA LEU A 25 -7.13 -3.42 4.86
C LEU A 25 -8.44 -3.94 5.47
N THR A 26 -8.34 -4.86 6.41
CA THR A 26 -9.51 -5.42 7.12
C THR A 26 -10.14 -4.39 8.05
N THR A 27 -9.34 -3.73 8.89
CA THR A 27 -9.78 -2.70 9.84
C THR A 27 -10.43 -1.52 9.11
N LEU A 28 -9.85 -1.09 7.99
CA LEU A 28 -10.37 0.01 7.17
C LEU A 28 -11.54 -0.40 6.26
N LYS A 29 -12.00 -1.66 6.34
CA LYS A 29 -13.09 -2.21 5.52
C LYS A 29 -12.87 -2.04 4.00
N LYS A 30 -11.58 -2.18 3.56
CA LYS A 30 -11.17 -2.07 2.15
C LYS A 30 -11.04 -3.42 1.46
N ASN A 31 -11.63 -4.46 2.03
CA ASN A 31 -11.52 -5.87 1.68
C ASN A 31 -12.78 -6.43 1.04
N HIS A 32 -13.46 -5.72 0.12
CA HIS A 32 -14.74 -6.19 -0.43
C HIS A 32 -14.60 -7.56 -1.11
N THR A 33 -13.66 -7.69 -2.06
CA THR A 33 -13.42 -8.95 -2.81
C THR A 33 -12.19 -9.72 -2.31
N LYS A 34 -11.49 -9.23 -1.31
CA LYS A 34 -10.20 -9.73 -0.80
C LYS A 34 -9.08 -9.81 -1.87
N GLY A 35 -9.32 -9.39 -3.11
CA GLY A 35 -8.33 -9.47 -4.19
C GLY A 35 -7.03 -8.72 -3.87
N LEU A 36 -7.11 -7.52 -3.31
CA LEU A 36 -5.92 -6.78 -2.88
C LEU A 36 -5.21 -7.47 -1.71
N TRP A 37 -5.96 -7.95 -0.74
CA TRP A 37 -5.43 -8.67 0.42
C TRP A 37 -4.67 -9.93 0.01
N GLN A 38 -5.20 -10.69 -0.96
CA GLN A 38 -4.58 -11.92 -1.48
C GLN A 38 -3.35 -11.63 -2.34
N SER A 39 -3.35 -10.51 -3.10
CA SER A 39 -2.26 -10.13 -3.99
C SER A 39 -1.01 -9.61 -3.26
N LEU A 40 -1.14 -9.22 -1.97
CA LEU A 40 0.00 -8.75 -1.19
C LEU A 40 1.00 -9.88 -0.95
N LYS A 41 2.20 -9.73 -1.51
CA LYS A 41 3.32 -10.65 -1.33
C LYS A 41 4.59 -9.87 -1.04
N GLY A 42 5.51 -10.50 -0.33
CA GLY A 42 6.84 -9.96 -0.08
C GLY A 42 7.86 -11.05 -0.32
N ASN A 43 8.81 -10.79 -1.20
CA ASN A 43 9.84 -11.74 -1.61
C ASN A 43 11.20 -11.17 -1.25
N VAL A 44 12.01 -11.95 -0.54
CA VAL A 44 13.42 -11.64 -0.27
C VAL A 44 14.26 -12.41 -1.26
N LYS A 45 15.11 -11.70 -2.00
CA LYS A 45 16.05 -12.29 -2.95
C LYS A 45 17.47 -12.10 -2.42
N ALA A 46 18.16 -13.19 -2.20
CA ALA A 46 19.57 -13.20 -1.87
C ALA A 46 20.39 -13.39 -3.16
N MET A 47 21.28 -12.44 -3.44
CA MET A 47 22.28 -12.49 -4.50
C MET A 47 23.68 -12.59 -3.86
N PRO A 48 24.72 -13.00 -4.59
CA PRO A 48 26.05 -13.19 -3.98
C PRO A 48 26.58 -12.00 -3.19
N ASN A 49 26.29 -10.77 -3.64
CA ASN A 49 26.80 -9.54 -3.04
C ASN A 49 25.71 -8.53 -2.64
N SER A 50 24.43 -8.94 -2.68
CA SER A 50 23.33 -8.03 -2.33
C SER A 50 22.08 -8.79 -1.87
N LEU A 51 21.24 -8.10 -1.12
CA LEU A 51 19.92 -8.55 -0.71
C LEU A 51 18.88 -7.55 -1.18
N SER A 52 17.78 -8.02 -1.76
CA SER A 52 16.64 -7.17 -2.12
C SER A 52 15.34 -7.69 -1.53
N ILE A 53 14.44 -6.78 -1.25
CA ILE A 53 13.08 -7.10 -0.84
C ILE A 53 12.14 -6.48 -1.86
N ASP A 54 11.33 -7.32 -2.48
CA ASP A 54 10.30 -6.90 -3.43
C ASP A 54 8.93 -7.07 -2.79
N PHE A 55 8.10 -6.03 -2.82
CA PHE A 55 6.71 -6.10 -2.43
C PHE A 55 5.81 -6.02 -3.66
N GLU A 56 4.96 -7.02 -3.82
CA GLU A 56 4.03 -7.14 -4.93
C GLU A 56 2.61 -6.93 -4.45
N MET A 57 1.81 -6.21 -5.24
CA MET A 57 0.38 -6.05 -5.05
C MET A 57 -0.31 -5.71 -6.36
N ASN A 58 -1.61 -5.90 -6.44
CA ASN A 58 -2.41 -5.41 -7.57
C ASN A 58 -2.22 -3.90 -7.77
N LEU A 59 -2.12 -3.45 -9.03
CA LEU A 59 -1.88 -2.03 -9.39
C LEU A 59 -2.81 -1.05 -8.67
N TYR A 60 -4.08 -1.41 -8.50
CA TYR A 60 -5.03 -0.54 -7.79
C TYR A 60 -4.72 -0.37 -6.30
N GLY A 61 -3.85 -1.21 -5.74
CA GLY A 61 -3.38 -1.08 -4.36
C GLY A 61 -2.66 0.24 -4.11
N GLN A 62 -1.87 0.73 -5.06
CA GLN A 62 -1.20 2.03 -4.96
C GLN A 62 -2.22 3.18 -4.85
N PHE A 63 -3.27 3.13 -5.67
CA PHE A 63 -4.35 4.13 -5.62
C PHE A 63 -5.14 4.06 -4.31
N GLN A 64 -5.31 2.86 -3.76
CA GLN A 64 -5.97 2.68 -2.47
C GLN A 64 -5.07 3.14 -1.32
N ASP A 65 -3.76 2.94 -1.40
CA ASP A 65 -2.80 3.34 -0.39
C ASP A 65 -2.60 4.85 -0.36
N LYS A 66 -2.17 5.45 -1.47
CA LYS A 66 -1.83 6.87 -1.59
C LYS A 66 -3.04 7.77 -1.91
N GLY A 67 -4.17 7.17 -2.24
CA GLY A 67 -5.36 7.88 -2.70
C GLY A 67 -5.23 8.41 -4.13
N VAL A 68 -6.28 9.04 -4.61
CA VAL A 68 -6.33 9.68 -5.94
C VAL A 68 -7.00 11.04 -5.81
N LYS A 69 -6.38 12.09 -6.31
CA LYS A 69 -6.96 13.43 -6.36
C LYS A 69 -8.13 13.47 -7.33
N GLY A 70 -9.27 13.99 -6.87
CA GLY A 70 -10.43 14.22 -7.72
C GLY A 70 -10.26 15.45 -8.62
N VAL A 71 -11.11 15.56 -9.64
CA VAL A 71 -11.08 16.74 -10.52
C VAL A 71 -11.64 18.01 -9.86
N GLY A 72 -12.33 17.86 -8.72
CA GLY A 72 -12.96 19.00 -8.03
C GLY A 72 -14.17 19.53 -8.76
N GLY A 73 -14.33 20.86 -8.73
CA GLY A 73 -15.42 21.59 -9.36
C GLY A 73 -16.61 21.85 -8.44
N VAL A 74 -17.62 22.51 -8.97
CA VAL A 74 -18.87 22.83 -8.27
C VAL A 74 -19.88 21.71 -8.47
N ARG A 75 -20.63 21.37 -7.44
CA ARG A 75 -21.72 20.39 -7.54
C ARG A 75 -22.84 20.94 -8.44
N ALA A 76 -23.14 20.21 -9.51
CA ALA A 76 -24.19 20.58 -10.43
C ALA A 76 -25.55 20.62 -9.72
N THR A 77 -26.38 21.59 -10.14
CA THR A 77 -27.71 21.83 -9.58
C THR A 77 -28.77 20.88 -10.12
N THR A 78 -28.47 20.17 -11.20
CA THR A 78 -29.40 19.35 -11.99
C THR A 78 -29.31 17.86 -11.67
N SER A 79 -29.34 17.48 -10.41
CA SER A 79 -29.67 16.10 -10.07
C SER A 79 -31.16 15.99 -9.86
N LYS A 80 -31.83 15.04 -10.51
CA LYS A 80 -33.23 14.67 -10.23
C LYS A 80 -33.42 14.25 -8.75
N PHE A 81 -32.34 13.99 -8.05
CA PHE A 81 -32.30 13.82 -6.60
C PHE A 81 -32.02 15.19 -5.95
N LYS A 82 -33.08 15.91 -5.64
CA LYS A 82 -33.08 17.21 -4.98
C LYS A 82 -32.50 17.17 -3.56
N SER A 83 -31.18 17.08 -3.41
CA SER A 83 -30.56 17.57 -2.20
C SER A 83 -30.19 19.04 -2.40
N THR A 84 -31.09 19.92 -2.08
CA THR A 84 -30.95 21.38 -2.19
C THR A 84 -29.81 21.93 -1.35
N ASN A 85 -29.43 21.24 -0.29
CA ASN A 85 -28.40 21.68 0.69
C ASN A 85 -26.96 21.73 0.17
N ASN A 86 -26.67 21.10 -0.97
CA ASN A 86 -25.32 21.06 -1.55
C ASN A 86 -25.20 21.79 -2.90
N LYS A 87 -26.24 22.50 -3.31
CA LYS A 87 -26.26 23.27 -4.56
C LYS A 87 -25.19 24.35 -4.55
N GLY A 88 -24.34 24.40 -5.57
CA GLY A 88 -23.29 25.41 -5.70
C GLY A 88 -22.08 25.24 -4.79
N LYS A 89 -22.05 24.24 -3.92
CA LYS A 89 -20.87 23.95 -3.07
C LYS A 89 -19.75 23.27 -3.85
N MET A 90 -18.52 23.61 -3.54
CA MET A 90 -17.34 22.94 -4.07
C MET A 90 -17.24 21.48 -3.58
N TRP A 91 -16.76 20.60 -4.44
CA TRP A 91 -16.43 19.24 -4.04
C TRP A 91 -15.24 19.25 -3.07
N LYS A 92 -15.41 18.68 -1.88
CA LYS A 92 -14.29 18.47 -0.94
C LYS A 92 -13.35 17.42 -1.51
N GLN A 93 -12.06 17.77 -1.63
CA GLN A 93 -11.04 16.85 -2.10
C GLN A 93 -10.62 15.87 -1.00
N ASN A 94 -10.59 14.57 -1.33
CA ASN A 94 -10.19 13.51 -0.40
C ASN A 94 -8.67 13.31 -0.33
N ALA A 95 -7.96 13.59 -1.43
CA ALA A 95 -6.51 13.38 -1.55
C ALA A 95 -5.85 14.53 -2.34
N PRO A 96 -5.85 15.76 -1.81
CA PRO A 96 -5.34 16.94 -2.55
C PRO A 96 -3.85 16.83 -2.85
N GLN A 97 -3.07 16.14 -2.02
CA GLN A 97 -1.63 15.96 -2.12
C GLN A 97 -1.21 14.67 -2.86
N SER A 98 -2.18 13.88 -3.34
CA SER A 98 -1.83 12.63 -4.05
C SER A 98 -1.18 12.94 -5.39
N GLU A 99 -0.13 12.17 -5.72
CA GLU A 99 0.50 12.15 -7.05
C GLU A 99 -0.44 11.61 -8.14
N PHE A 100 -1.37 10.73 -7.76
CA PHE A 100 -2.39 10.21 -8.66
C PHE A 100 -3.58 11.17 -8.76
N LYS A 101 -4.04 11.42 -9.98
CA LYS A 101 -5.18 12.31 -10.26
C LYS A 101 -6.07 11.77 -11.38
N PHE A 102 -7.37 12.00 -11.28
CA PHE A 102 -8.28 11.76 -12.39
C PHE A 102 -8.05 12.79 -13.49
N LYS A 103 -8.12 12.33 -14.76
CA LYS A 103 -8.06 13.23 -15.92
C LYS A 103 -9.40 13.95 -16.10
N ILE A 104 -9.35 15.27 -16.31
CA ILE A 104 -10.53 16.09 -16.61
C ILE A 104 -11.19 15.54 -17.89
N GLY A 105 -12.52 15.46 -17.90
CA GLY A 105 -13.30 14.92 -19.03
C GLY A 105 -13.34 13.39 -19.16
N LYS A 106 -12.48 12.65 -18.44
CA LYS A 106 -12.44 11.17 -18.48
C LYS A 106 -12.92 10.57 -17.16
N LYS A 107 -14.22 10.31 -17.06
CA LYS A 107 -14.80 9.61 -15.90
C LYS A 107 -14.43 8.11 -15.95
N PRO A 108 -14.16 7.47 -14.78
CA PRO A 108 -13.96 6.03 -14.73
C PRO A 108 -15.23 5.28 -15.14
N SER A 109 -15.08 4.04 -15.64
CA SER A 109 -16.23 3.22 -16.04
C SER A 109 -17.13 2.91 -14.84
N VAL A 110 -18.44 2.99 -15.03
CA VAL A 110 -19.44 2.62 -14.02
C VAL A 110 -19.30 1.17 -13.58
N LYS A 111 -18.87 0.29 -14.48
CA LYS A 111 -18.67 -1.15 -14.21
C LYS A 111 -17.81 -1.41 -12.95
N HIS A 112 -16.80 -0.58 -12.70
CA HIS A 112 -15.95 -0.71 -11.52
C HIS A 112 -16.67 -0.45 -10.18
N PHE A 113 -17.81 0.20 -10.21
CA PHE A 113 -18.57 0.57 -9.01
C PHE A 113 -19.83 -0.29 -8.80
N MET A 114 -20.29 -1.03 -9.84
CA MET A 114 -21.58 -1.74 -9.81
C MET A 114 -21.67 -2.73 -8.64
N GLN A 115 -20.70 -3.62 -8.52
CA GLN A 115 -20.73 -4.66 -7.49
C GLN A 115 -20.69 -4.09 -6.07
N TRP A 116 -19.82 -3.11 -5.83
CA TRP A 116 -19.69 -2.48 -4.52
C TRP A 116 -20.93 -1.63 -4.17
N SER A 117 -21.44 -0.84 -5.11
CA SER A 117 -22.63 -0.01 -4.87
C SER A 117 -23.88 -0.85 -4.67
N ALA A 118 -24.04 -1.96 -5.39
CA ALA A 118 -25.13 -2.91 -5.18
C ALA A 118 -25.11 -3.48 -3.74
N SER A 119 -23.94 -3.87 -3.23
CA SER A 119 -23.80 -4.38 -1.86
C SER A 119 -24.12 -3.34 -0.77
N LYS A 120 -24.20 -2.06 -1.13
CA LYS A 120 -24.50 -0.93 -0.23
C LYS A 120 -25.84 -0.28 -0.51
N GLY A 121 -26.62 -0.77 -1.48
CA GLY A 121 -27.86 -0.15 -1.89
C GLY A 121 -27.68 1.24 -2.50
N LEU A 122 -26.52 1.54 -3.11
CA LEU A 122 -26.18 2.85 -3.65
C LEU A 122 -26.27 2.86 -5.17
N ASN A 123 -26.59 4.02 -5.75
CA ASN A 123 -26.57 4.21 -7.21
C ASN A 123 -25.12 4.28 -7.72
N PRO A 124 -24.69 3.37 -8.62
CA PRO A 124 -23.30 3.30 -9.11
C PRO A 124 -22.87 4.55 -9.89
N TYR A 125 -23.78 5.24 -10.56
CA TYR A 125 -23.49 6.50 -11.25
C TYR A 125 -23.18 7.62 -10.26
N ALA A 126 -23.96 7.73 -9.18
CA ALA A 126 -23.70 8.72 -8.13
C ALA A 126 -22.37 8.44 -7.41
N VAL A 127 -22.05 7.17 -7.13
CA VAL A 127 -20.78 6.77 -6.56
C VAL A 127 -19.62 7.14 -7.48
N ARG A 128 -19.70 6.80 -8.77
CA ARG A 128 -18.70 7.16 -9.77
C ARG A 128 -18.45 8.66 -9.80
N ASP A 129 -19.52 9.46 -9.88
CA ASP A 129 -19.39 10.93 -9.97
C ASP A 129 -18.79 11.50 -8.69
N THR A 130 -19.16 10.98 -7.53
CA THR A 130 -18.55 11.36 -6.25
C THR A 130 -17.05 11.05 -6.24
N VAL A 131 -16.66 9.84 -6.60
CA VAL A 131 -15.26 9.43 -6.67
C VAL A 131 -14.46 10.25 -7.69
N TYR A 132 -15.05 10.52 -8.85
CA TYR A 132 -14.40 11.33 -9.88
C TYR A 132 -14.13 12.78 -9.41
N HIS A 133 -15.07 13.41 -8.72
CA HIS A 133 -14.95 14.79 -8.27
C HIS A 133 -14.17 14.92 -6.94
N GLN A 134 -14.42 14.05 -5.96
CA GLN A 134 -13.75 14.12 -4.65
C GLN A 134 -12.40 13.39 -4.63
N GLY A 135 -12.23 12.39 -5.48
CA GLY A 135 -11.08 11.51 -5.41
C GLY A 135 -11.25 10.35 -4.43
N ILE A 136 -10.22 9.53 -4.32
CA ILE A 136 -10.13 8.38 -3.41
C ILE A 136 -9.30 8.78 -2.19
N LYS A 137 -9.87 8.64 -1.01
CA LYS A 137 -9.17 8.93 0.25
C LYS A 137 -7.99 7.95 0.45
N PRO A 138 -6.77 8.45 0.74
CA PRO A 138 -5.64 7.60 1.05
C PRO A 138 -5.91 6.75 2.28
N SER A 139 -5.58 5.48 2.21
CA SER A 139 -5.72 4.56 3.34
C SER A 139 -4.42 4.33 4.09
N LEU A 140 -3.28 4.52 3.41
CA LEU A 140 -1.93 4.28 3.91
C LEU A 140 -1.78 2.88 4.54
N PHE A 141 -2.53 1.90 3.99
CA PHE A 141 -2.60 0.56 4.56
C PHE A 141 -1.26 -0.18 4.46
N PHE A 142 -0.47 0.15 3.44
CA PHE A 142 0.86 -0.41 3.19
C PHE A 142 1.97 0.55 3.63
N THR A 143 1.88 1.84 3.25
CA THR A 143 2.92 2.85 3.53
C THR A 143 3.22 2.95 5.02
N LYS A 144 2.21 3.10 5.89
CA LYS A 144 2.42 3.21 7.34
C LYS A 144 3.10 1.99 7.97
N PRO A 145 2.65 0.75 7.75
CA PRO A 145 3.36 -0.44 8.24
C PRO A 145 4.79 -0.54 7.73
N PHE A 146 5.00 -0.24 6.45
CA PHE A 146 6.32 -0.26 5.84
C PHE A 146 7.26 0.74 6.52
N GLU A 147 6.86 2.00 6.64
CA GLU A 147 7.67 3.04 7.30
C GLU A 147 7.97 2.72 8.77
N ALA A 148 6.98 2.20 9.50
CA ALA A 148 7.15 1.83 10.90
C ALA A 148 8.12 0.64 11.07
N ALA A 149 8.04 -0.34 10.19
CA ALA A 149 8.95 -1.48 10.20
C ALA A 149 10.36 -1.07 9.71
N PHE A 150 10.43 -0.24 8.67
CA PHE A 150 11.70 0.20 8.08
C PHE A 150 12.55 1.02 9.05
N LYS A 151 11.93 1.84 9.92
CA LYS A 151 12.65 2.58 10.97
C LYS A 151 13.41 1.69 11.96
N ARG A 152 12.96 0.44 12.13
CA ARG A 152 13.60 -0.55 13.03
C ARG A 152 14.64 -1.40 12.31
N LEU A 153 14.43 -1.63 11.01
CA LEU A 153 15.25 -2.52 10.20
C LEU A 153 16.75 -2.18 10.22
N PRO A 154 17.21 -0.91 10.11
CA PRO A 154 18.64 -0.60 10.12
C PRO A 154 19.36 -1.06 11.38
N ASN A 155 18.75 -0.93 12.56
CA ASN A 155 19.36 -1.36 13.82
C ASN A 155 19.47 -2.90 13.88
N GLU A 156 18.41 -3.59 13.49
CA GLU A 156 18.40 -5.06 13.43
C GLU A 156 19.42 -5.59 12.42
N LEU A 157 19.56 -4.93 11.27
CA LEU A 157 20.56 -5.31 10.27
C LEU A 157 21.98 -5.06 10.73
N ILE A 158 22.25 -3.94 11.41
CA ILE A 158 23.58 -3.63 11.96
C ILE A 158 23.98 -4.67 13.01
N GLU A 159 23.07 -5.04 13.91
CA GLU A 159 23.33 -6.10 14.90
C GLU A 159 23.63 -7.43 14.23
N LYS A 160 22.77 -7.86 13.29
CA LYS A 160 22.94 -9.15 12.61
C LYS A 160 24.17 -9.16 11.71
N PHE A 161 24.44 -8.09 11.00
CA PHE A 161 25.64 -7.97 10.17
C PHE A 161 26.92 -7.97 11.03
N GLY A 162 26.89 -7.32 12.18
CA GLY A 162 28.00 -7.35 13.15
C GLY A 162 28.30 -8.76 13.64
N LEU A 163 27.24 -9.54 13.96
CA LEU A 163 27.40 -10.93 14.38
C LEU A 163 27.97 -11.82 13.27
N ASP A 164 27.49 -11.68 12.03
CA ASP A 164 28.01 -12.41 10.88
C ASP A 164 29.46 -12.04 10.57
N ALA A 165 29.81 -10.75 10.64
CA ALA A 165 31.19 -10.28 10.46
C ALA A 165 32.12 -10.85 11.54
N MET A 166 31.71 -10.88 12.81
CA MET A 166 32.49 -11.48 13.89
C MET A 166 32.73 -12.96 13.69
N ASN A 167 31.75 -13.70 13.19
CA ASN A 167 31.90 -15.13 12.88
C ASN A 167 32.88 -15.34 11.73
N LEU A 168 32.84 -14.53 10.68
CA LEU A 168 33.79 -14.55 9.58
C LEU A 168 35.23 -14.25 10.03
N PHE A 169 35.41 -13.28 10.94
CA PHE A 169 36.72 -12.97 11.53
C PHE A 169 37.27 -14.15 12.35
N LYS A 170 36.45 -14.82 13.12
CA LYS A 170 36.85 -16.02 13.87
C LYS A 170 37.26 -17.14 12.94
N GLU A 171 36.49 -17.43 11.89
CA GLU A 171 36.84 -18.48 10.92
C GLU A 171 38.14 -18.19 10.16
N THR A 172 38.44 -16.92 9.84
CA THR A 172 39.69 -16.53 9.19
C THR A 172 40.89 -16.62 10.14
N GLN A 173 40.77 -16.35 11.43
CA GLN A 173 41.85 -16.52 12.41
C GLN A 173 42.19 -17.98 12.64
N PHE A 174 41.18 -18.84 12.78
CA PHE A 174 41.41 -20.29 12.93
C PHE A 174 42.08 -20.95 11.71
N LYS A 175 41.93 -20.40 10.49
CA LYS A 175 42.64 -20.87 9.31
C LYS A 175 44.13 -20.45 9.28
N ASN A 176 44.47 -19.34 9.88
CA ASN A 176 45.82 -18.82 9.94
C ASN A 176 46.68 -19.48 11.06
N GLU A 177 46.05 -20.07 12.07
CA GLU A 177 46.76 -20.82 13.14
C GLU A 177 47.08 -22.28 12.75
N LYS A 178 46.59 -22.78 11.61
CA LYS A 178 46.84 -24.12 11.10
C LYS A 178 47.85 -24.17 9.94
N LYS A 179 48.64 -23.13 9.74
CA LYS A 179 49.81 -23.09 8.87
C LYS A 179 51.05 -22.84 9.71
#